data_b35ad63f37439f70f8ec29235a687d6a
#
_entry.id   b35ad63f37439f70f8ec29235a687d6a
#
_cell.length_a   1.000
_cell.length_b   1.000
_cell.length_c   1.000
_cell.angle_alpha   90.00
_cell.angle_beta   90.00
_cell.angle_gamma   90.00
#
_symmetry.space_group_name_H-M   'P 1'
#
loop_
_entity.id
_entity.type
_entity.pdbx_description
1 polymer ?
#
loop_
_entity_poly.entity_id
_entity_poly.type
_entity_poly.pdbx_seq_one_letter_code
_entity_poly.pdbx_strand_id
1 'polypeptide(L)'
;MKQYCDLHTHSCYSDGTCTPEEIVDMAACLGLSAVALTDHNTLAGLPEFLAAARDKSIEAIPGVEISTNYGETELHILGLFLKEESFAPLAAVLEDFNCKKEESNRLLIQNLNRAGFPLDYDEICRNHPAGTVNRAVIAAALVQQGYVNSIKEAFQGLLSKKGGYYIPPQRLEALDAIRLLRQLEAVPVLAHPFLNLKTGDVLRKFLAEAVPAGLVAMETLYPSFTPEETALARRLAARYGLKESGGSDFHGTVKPHISLGTGKGTLAVPAEFAGKLKM
;
A
#
# COMPACT_ATOMS: atom_id res chain seq x y z
N MET A 1 -4.63 27.06 10.99
CA MET A 1 -5.29 25.94 10.28
C MET A 1 -4.22 24.89 10.03
N LYS A 2 -4.52 23.59 10.23
CA LYS A 2 -3.62 22.49 9.90
C LYS A 2 -3.42 22.49 8.39
N GLN A 3 -2.16 22.43 7.93
CA GLN A 3 -1.82 22.66 6.51
C GLN A 3 -1.58 21.36 5.74
N TYR A 4 -1.34 20.24 6.44
CA TYR A 4 -0.90 18.99 5.83
C TYR A 4 -1.76 17.81 6.27
N CYS A 5 -1.76 16.76 5.44
CA CYS A 5 -2.35 15.46 5.72
C CYS A 5 -1.40 14.34 5.30
N ASP A 6 -1.74 13.10 5.65
CA ASP A 6 -1.07 11.90 5.15
C ASP A 6 -2.13 10.89 4.71
N LEU A 7 -2.19 10.59 3.41
CA LEU A 7 -3.27 9.79 2.83
C LEU A 7 -2.84 8.34 2.51
N HIS A 8 -1.66 7.92 3.02
CA HIS A 8 -1.13 6.59 2.77
C HIS A 8 -0.27 6.14 3.95
N THR A 9 -0.82 5.29 4.83
CA THR A 9 -0.11 4.74 6.00
C THR A 9 -0.53 3.31 6.27
N HIS A 10 0.38 2.53 6.88
CA HIS A 10 0.20 1.13 7.20
C HIS A 10 0.39 0.84 8.68
N SER A 11 -0.50 0.01 9.23
CA SER A 11 -0.45 -0.45 10.61
C SER A 11 0.08 -1.88 10.74
N CYS A 12 0.13 -2.36 11.98
CA CYS A 12 0.48 -3.74 12.29
C CYS A 12 -0.55 -4.77 11.78
N TYR A 13 -1.71 -4.34 11.28
CA TYR A 13 -2.69 -5.22 10.65
C TYR A 13 -2.27 -5.65 9.23
N SER A 14 -1.27 -4.99 8.63
CA SER A 14 -0.65 -5.44 7.38
C SER A 14 0.85 -5.68 7.56
N ASP A 15 1.68 -4.73 7.20
CA ASP A 15 3.14 -4.84 7.25
C ASP A 15 3.83 -3.63 7.90
N GLY A 16 3.07 -2.77 8.57
CA GLY A 16 3.59 -1.77 9.49
C GLY A 16 3.88 -2.33 10.88
N THR A 17 4.41 -1.51 11.77
CA THR A 17 4.72 -1.90 13.16
C THR A 17 3.92 -1.14 14.22
N CYS A 18 3.25 -0.06 13.84
CA CYS A 18 2.44 0.74 14.75
C CYS A 18 1.00 0.26 14.75
N THR A 19 0.32 0.34 15.89
CA THR A 19 -1.13 0.12 15.95
C THR A 19 -1.87 1.27 15.24
N PRO A 20 -3.13 1.05 14.81
CA PRO A 20 -3.96 2.13 14.27
C PRO A 20 -4.11 3.31 15.23
N GLU A 21 -4.23 3.06 16.54
CA GLU A 21 -4.29 4.09 17.57
C GLU A 21 -3.00 4.91 17.62
N GLU A 22 -1.83 4.26 17.63
CA GLU A 22 -0.53 4.95 17.61
C GLU A 22 -0.36 5.84 16.37
N ILE A 23 -0.85 5.40 15.19
CA ILE A 23 -0.82 6.20 13.96
C ILE A 23 -1.66 7.48 14.12
N VAL A 24 -2.88 7.36 14.66
CA VAL A 24 -3.76 8.50 14.93
C VAL A 24 -3.12 9.45 15.92
N ASP A 25 -2.51 8.94 17.00
CA ASP A 25 -1.85 9.75 18.02
C ASP A 25 -0.67 10.52 17.47
N MET A 26 0.19 9.84 16.72
CA MET A 26 1.32 10.49 16.05
C MET A 26 0.86 11.56 15.07
N ALA A 27 -0.16 11.27 14.24
CA ALA A 27 -0.69 12.23 13.29
C ALA A 27 -1.30 13.48 13.96
N ALA A 28 -2.01 13.28 15.07
CA ALA A 28 -2.56 14.37 15.88
C ALA A 28 -1.45 15.20 16.54
N CYS A 29 -0.42 14.57 17.10
CA CYS A 29 0.76 15.24 17.69
C CYS A 29 1.55 16.05 16.65
N LEU A 30 1.65 15.54 15.40
CA LEU A 30 2.29 16.26 14.29
C LEU A 30 1.42 17.42 13.75
N GLY A 31 0.19 17.55 14.23
CA GLY A 31 -0.71 18.59 13.80
C GLY A 31 -1.28 18.39 12.39
N LEU A 32 -1.32 17.15 11.89
CA LEU A 32 -1.96 16.85 10.61
C LEU A 32 -3.47 17.11 10.69
N SER A 33 -4.04 17.54 9.56
CA SER A 33 -5.49 17.75 9.43
C SER A 33 -6.25 16.45 9.23
N ALA A 34 -5.63 15.51 8.50
CA ALA A 34 -6.18 14.20 8.18
C ALA A 34 -5.07 13.16 8.08
N VAL A 35 -5.42 11.93 8.40
CA VAL A 35 -4.60 10.74 8.16
C VAL A 35 -5.48 9.63 7.60
N ALA A 36 -5.00 8.87 6.61
CA ALA A 36 -5.67 7.69 6.11
C ALA A 36 -4.94 6.43 6.57
N LEU A 37 -5.68 5.42 7.02
CA LEU A 37 -5.17 4.07 7.21
C LEU A 37 -5.49 3.26 5.95
N THR A 38 -4.46 2.71 5.32
CA THR A 38 -4.56 2.03 4.01
C THR A 38 -3.82 0.69 4.01
N ASP A 39 -4.05 -0.13 5.03
CA ASP A 39 -3.43 -1.43 5.18
C ASP A 39 -3.55 -2.31 3.92
N HIS A 40 -2.52 -3.08 3.60
CA HIS A 40 -2.50 -3.95 2.43
C HIS A 40 -3.55 -5.06 2.52
N ASN A 41 -4.52 -5.03 1.60
CA ASN A 41 -5.57 -6.04 1.40
C ASN A 41 -6.34 -6.44 2.68
N THR A 42 -6.44 -5.54 3.65
CA THR A 42 -7.20 -5.77 4.88
C THR A 42 -7.86 -4.51 5.38
N LEU A 43 -9.00 -4.67 6.04
CA LEU A 43 -9.77 -3.61 6.69
C LEU A 43 -9.81 -3.80 8.21
N ALA A 44 -9.09 -4.81 8.73
CA ALA A 44 -9.20 -5.24 10.12
C ALA A 44 -8.77 -4.15 11.13
N GLY A 45 -7.87 -3.24 10.75
CA GLY A 45 -7.43 -2.11 11.58
C GLY A 45 -8.40 -0.91 11.60
N LEU A 46 -9.36 -0.83 10.66
CA LEU A 46 -10.22 0.35 10.53
C LEU A 46 -11.11 0.62 11.74
N PRO A 47 -11.73 -0.38 12.41
CA PRO A 47 -12.54 -0.12 13.61
C PRO A 47 -11.75 0.54 14.73
N GLU A 48 -10.52 0.06 15.00
CA GLU A 48 -9.61 0.65 16.00
C GLU A 48 -9.19 2.05 15.58
N PHE A 49 -8.79 2.23 14.33
CA PHE A 49 -8.38 3.51 13.73
C PHE A 49 -9.45 4.60 13.88
N LEU A 50 -10.69 4.27 13.50
CA LEU A 50 -11.81 5.21 13.58
C LEU A 50 -12.21 5.51 15.03
N ALA A 51 -12.14 4.49 15.92
CA ALA A 51 -12.40 4.69 17.34
C ALA A 51 -11.38 5.62 17.99
N ALA A 52 -10.10 5.45 17.67
CA ALA A 52 -9.00 6.27 18.22
C ALA A 52 -9.11 7.77 17.83
N ALA A 53 -9.76 8.08 16.72
CA ALA A 53 -9.87 9.46 16.24
C ALA A 53 -11.10 10.22 16.77
N ARG A 54 -12.07 9.55 17.42
CA ARG A 54 -13.39 10.15 17.78
C ARG A 54 -13.28 11.44 18.59
N ASP A 55 -12.35 11.47 19.56
CA ASP A 55 -12.18 12.61 20.46
C ASP A 55 -10.96 13.47 20.12
N LYS A 56 -10.39 13.27 18.92
CA LYS A 56 -9.20 13.99 18.46
C LYS A 56 -9.54 14.95 17.32
N SER A 57 -8.82 16.08 17.30
CA SER A 57 -9.00 17.08 16.23
C SER A 57 -8.24 16.69 14.96
N ILE A 58 -8.49 15.49 14.43
CA ILE A 58 -7.93 14.98 13.19
C ILE A 58 -9.01 14.21 12.42
N GLU A 59 -9.03 14.34 11.11
CA GLU A 59 -9.90 13.52 10.26
C GLU A 59 -9.25 12.17 10.01
N ALA A 60 -9.83 11.08 10.51
CA ALA A 60 -9.45 9.72 10.17
C ALA A 60 -10.17 9.28 8.91
N ILE A 61 -9.41 8.95 7.87
CA ILE A 61 -9.94 8.54 6.57
C ILE A 61 -9.80 7.03 6.45
N PRO A 62 -10.91 6.27 6.48
CA PRO A 62 -10.88 4.83 6.28
C PRO A 62 -10.50 4.50 4.83
N GLY A 63 -9.51 3.63 4.68
CA GLY A 63 -8.99 3.24 3.39
C GLY A 63 -8.46 1.81 3.36
N VAL A 64 -7.93 1.44 2.22
CA VAL A 64 -7.25 0.16 1.97
C VAL A 64 -6.26 0.36 0.82
N GLU A 65 -5.13 -0.36 0.84
CA GLU A 65 -4.27 -0.49 -0.34
C GLU A 65 -4.44 -1.89 -0.93
N ILE A 66 -5.03 -1.97 -2.13
CA ILE A 66 -5.24 -3.24 -2.83
C ILE A 66 -4.04 -3.52 -3.72
N SER A 67 -3.35 -4.66 -3.47
CA SER A 67 -2.32 -5.17 -4.36
C SER A 67 -2.96 -5.79 -5.60
N THR A 68 -2.72 -5.20 -6.76
CA THR A 68 -3.34 -5.57 -8.03
C THR A 68 -2.30 -5.89 -9.11
N ASN A 69 -2.76 -6.41 -10.23
CA ASN A 69 -1.96 -6.56 -11.44
C ASN A 69 -2.53 -5.70 -12.58
N TYR A 70 -1.63 -5.22 -13.43
CA TYR A 70 -1.96 -4.71 -14.77
C TYR A 70 -1.06 -5.47 -15.76
N GLY A 71 -1.61 -6.53 -16.33
CA GLY A 71 -0.82 -7.53 -17.04
C GLY A 71 0.24 -8.17 -16.13
N GLU A 72 1.52 -8.07 -16.50
CA GLU A 72 2.64 -8.60 -15.71
C GLU A 72 3.14 -7.66 -14.60
N THR A 73 2.62 -6.43 -14.54
CA THR A 73 3.08 -5.39 -13.61
C THR A 73 2.19 -5.36 -12.38
N GLU A 74 2.80 -5.45 -11.21
CA GLU A 74 2.12 -5.23 -9.93
C GLU A 74 1.84 -3.73 -9.77
N LEU A 75 0.60 -3.36 -9.47
CA LEU A 75 0.17 -2.02 -9.16
C LEU A 75 -0.60 -2.01 -7.85
N HIS A 76 -0.57 -0.88 -7.16
CA HIS A 76 -1.38 -0.71 -5.96
C HIS A 76 -2.44 0.37 -6.20
N ILE A 77 -3.65 0.06 -5.76
CA ILE A 77 -4.80 0.98 -5.84
C ILE A 77 -5.29 1.23 -4.41
N LEU A 78 -5.23 2.49 -3.97
CA LEU A 78 -5.87 2.88 -2.72
C LEU A 78 -7.37 3.01 -2.94
N GLY A 79 -8.15 2.55 -1.98
CA GLY A 79 -9.55 2.91 -1.83
C GLY A 79 -9.69 3.81 -0.62
N LEU A 80 -9.92 5.09 -0.81
CA LEU A 80 -10.09 6.06 0.28
C LEU A 80 -11.56 6.36 0.54
N PHE A 81 -11.88 6.86 1.73
CA PHE A 81 -13.23 7.24 2.14
C PHE A 81 -14.23 6.08 2.09
N LEU A 82 -13.78 4.89 2.47
CA LEU A 82 -14.65 3.71 2.57
C LEU A 82 -15.77 3.97 3.56
N LYS A 83 -17.01 3.63 3.19
CA LYS A 83 -18.15 3.64 4.10
C LYS A 83 -18.18 2.35 4.92
N GLU A 84 -18.67 2.40 6.15
CA GLU A 84 -18.70 1.24 7.05
C GLU A 84 -19.48 0.07 6.45
N GLU A 85 -20.58 0.34 5.73
CA GLU A 85 -21.36 -0.67 5.02
C GLU A 85 -20.57 -1.39 3.91
N SER A 86 -19.48 -0.79 3.42
CA SER A 86 -18.58 -1.38 2.41
C SER A 86 -17.53 -2.32 3.00
N PHE A 87 -17.32 -2.29 4.31
CA PHE A 87 -16.22 -3.06 4.93
C PHE A 87 -16.41 -4.56 4.75
N ALA A 88 -17.57 -5.10 5.10
CA ALA A 88 -17.80 -6.53 5.01
C ALA A 88 -17.75 -7.08 3.57
N PRO A 89 -18.43 -6.48 2.56
CA PRO A 89 -18.33 -6.96 1.19
C PRO A 89 -16.93 -6.82 0.60
N LEU A 90 -16.19 -5.76 0.92
CA LEU A 90 -14.81 -5.60 0.44
C LEU A 90 -13.87 -6.60 1.13
N ALA A 91 -14.00 -6.79 2.45
CA ALA A 91 -13.19 -7.75 3.19
C ALA A 91 -13.35 -9.18 2.64
N ALA A 92 -14.56 -9.59 2.27
CA ALA A 92 -14.81 -10.91 1.68
C ALA A 92 -14.08 -11.11 0.34
N VAL A 93 -14.01 -10.07 -0.50
CA VAL A 93 -13.25 -10.12 -1.76
C VAL A 93 -11.75 -10.19 -1.48
N LEU A 94 -11.25 -9.39 -0.54
CA LEU A 94 -9.82 -9.34 -0.21
C LEU A 94 -9.33 -10.64 0.43
N GLU A 95 -10.17 -11.31 1.23
CA GLU A 95 -9.82 -12.58 1.88
C GLU A 95 -9.48 -13.68 0.87
N ASP A 96 -10.25 -13.81 -0.23
CA ASP A 96 -9.94 -14.78 -1.30
C ASP A 96 -8.54 -14.55 -1.89
N PHE A 97 -8.16 -13.28 -2.11
CA PHE A 97 -6.83 -12.95 -2.62
C PHE A 97 -5.72 -13.12 -1.55
N ASN A 98 -6.04 -12.89 -0.27
CA ASN A 98 -5.12 -13.13 0.83
C ASN A 98 -4.83 -14.63 0.99
N CYS A 99 -5.84 -15.49 0.91
CA CYS A 99 -5.66 -16.95 0.89
C CYS A 99 -4.74 -17.39 -0.26
N LYS A 100 -4.97 -16.89 -1.47
CA LYS A 100 -4.10 -17.18 -2.63
C LYS A 100 -2.67 -16.68 -2.44
N LYS A 101 -2.49 -15.52 -1.79
CA LYS A 101 -1.17 -14.98 -1.43
C LYS A 101 -0.47 -15.89 -0.42
N GLU A 102 -1.18 -16.35 0.59
CA GLU A 102 -0.62 -17.28 1.59
C GLU A 102 -0.22 -18.62 0.96
N GLU A 103 -1.05 -19.20 0.10
CA GLU A 103 -0.70 -20.41 -0.66
C GLU A 103 0.56 -20.20 -1.49
N SER A 104 0.70 -19.07 -2.19
CA SER A 104 1.89 -18.71 -2.95
C SER A 104 3.14 -18.61 -2.06
N ASN A 105 3.02 -18.01 -0.87
CA ASN A 105 4.12 -17.89 0.07
C ASN A 105 4.53 -19.27 0.64
N ARG A 106 3.58 -20.12 1.01
CA ARG A 106 3.86 -21.50 1.46
C ARG A 106 4.55 -22.31 0.38
N LEU A 107 4.12 -22.18 -0.87
CA LEU A 107 4.74 -22.85 -2.01
C LEU A 107 6.16 -22.32 -2.25
N LEU A 108 6.40 -21.01 -2.14
CA LEU A 108 7.72 -20.41 -2.23
C LEU A 108 8.67 -21.02 -1.17
N ILE A 109 8.25 -21.10 0.10
CA ILE A 109 9.04 -21.71 1.17
C ILE A 109 9.33 -23.19 0.88
N GLN A 110 8.33 -23.94 0.42
CA GLN A 110 8.56 -25.35 0.03
C GLN A 110 9.60 -25.49 -1.08
N ASN A 111 9.54 -24.62 -2.10
CA ASN A 111 10.50 -24.64 -3.22
C ASN A 111 11.91 -24.25 -2.75
N LEU A 112 12.03 -23.26 -1.87
CA LEU A 112 13.32 -22.87 -1.27
C LEU A 112 13.89 -24.01 -0.40
N ASN A 113 13.07 -24.66 0.41
CA ASN A 113 13.49 -25.79 1.25
C ASN A 113 14.05 -26.95 0.41
N ARG A 114 13.36 -27.30 -0.70
CA ARG A 114 13.84 -28.31 -1.65
C ARG A 114 15.16 -27.93 -2.33
N ALA A 115 15.42 -26.65 -2.48
CA ALA A 115 16.64 -26.12 -3.10
C ALA A 115 17.80 -25.94 -2.10
N GLY A 116 17.63 -26.30 -0.83
CA GLY A 116 18.67 -26.20 0.19
C GLY A 116 18.72 -24.89 0.96
N PHE A 117 17.62 -24.10 0.95
CA PHE A 117 17.41 -22.88 1.74
C PHE A 117 16.30 -23.09 2.76
N PRO A 118 16.51 -23.91 3.81
CA PRO A 118 15.44 -24.26 4.75
C PRO A 118 14.95 -23.06 5.55
N LEU A 119 13.61 -22.86 5.50
CA LEU A 119 12.86 -21.87 6.26
C LEU A 119 11.62 -22.54 6.84
N ASP A 120 11.18 -22.10 8.02
CA ASP A 120 9.91 -22.49 8.63
C ASP A 120 8.89 -21.36 8.47
N TYR A 121 7.85 -21.61 7.66
CA TYR A 121 6.80 -20.63 7.41
C TYR A 121 5.99 -20.30 8.67
N ASP A 122 5.72 -21.28 9.51
CA ASP A 122 4.93 -21.08 10.74
C ASP A 122 5.75 -20.33 11.79
N GLU A 123 7.08 -20.48 11.82
CA GLU A 123 7.96 -19.64 12.63
C GLU A 123 7.96 -18.18 12.12
N ILE A 124 8.02 -17.97 10.81
CA ILE A 124 7.90 -16.64 10.21
C ILE A 124 6.57 -15.99 10.61
N CYS A 125 5.45 -16.71 10.54
CA CYS A 125 4.14 -16.21 10.96
C CYS A 125 4.11 -15.87 12.47
N ARG A 126 4.68 -16.72 13.33
CA ARG A 126 4.74 -16.45 14.78
C ARG A 126 5.52 -15.18 15.11
N ASN A 127 6.54 -14.86 14.34
CA ASN A 127 7.35 -13.65 14.53
C ASN A 127 6.67 -12.38 13.96
N HIS A 128 5.55 -12.54 13.24
CA HIS A 128 4.75 -11.44 12.66
C HIS A 128 3.25 -11.64 12.95
N PRO A 129 2.85 -11.69 14.23
CA PRO A 129 1.51 -12.18 14.62
C PRO A 129 0.36 -11.28 14.20
N ALA A 130 0.59 -10.00 14.01
CA ALA A 130 -0.44 -9.03 13.62
C ALA A 130 -0.48 -8.76 12.11
N GLY A 131 0.58 -9.08 11.38
CA GLY A 131 0.72 -8.73 9.97
C GLY A 131 0.62 -9.92 9.02
N THR A 132 0.29 -9.64 7.77
CA THR A 132 0.36 -10.62 6.69
C THR A 132 1.81 -10.84 6.26
N VAL A 133 2.26 -12.11 6.24
CA VAL A 133 3.57 -12.45 5.68
C VAL A 133 3.59 -12.05 4.21
N ASN A 134 4.56 -11.22 3.85
CA ASN A 134 4.82 -10.82 2.47
C ASN A 134 6.25 -11.24 2.04
N ARG A 135 6.60 -11.04 0.78
CA ARG A 135 7.94 -11.41 0.29
C ARG A 135 9.08 -10.66 0.96
N ALA A 136 8.84 -9.45 1.50
CA ALA A 136 9.87 -8.71 2.23
C ALA A 136 10.18 -9.37 3.58
N VAL A 137 9.16 -9.90 4.26
CA VAL A 137 9.31 -10.70 5.48
C VAL A 137 10.10 -11.99 5.19
N ILE A 138 9.79 -12.70 4.10
CA ILE A 138 10.54 -13.89 3.66
C ILE A 138 11.98 -13.52 3.29
N ALA A 139 12.20 -12.37 2.62
CA ALA A 139 13.52 -11.86 2.32
C ALA A 139 14.34 -11.58 3.57
N ALA A 140 13.72 -10.99 4.60
CA ALA A 140 14.36 -10.74 5.89
C ALA A 140 14.76 -12.06 6.57
N ALA A 141 13.90 -13.09 6.53
CA ALA A 141 14.23 -14.41 7.05
C ALA A 141 15.41 -15.04 6.31
N LEU A 142 15.50 -14.92 4.98
CA LEU A 142 16.65 -15.39 4.19
C LEU A 142 17.95 -14.68 4.58
N VAL A 143 17.89 -13.37 4.86
CA VAL A 143 19.04 -12.60 5.35
C VAL A 143 19.44 -13.05 6.74
N GLN A 144 18.48 -13.22 7.65
CA GLN A 144 18.71 -13.67 9.02
C GLN A 144 19.39 -15.05 9.07
N GLN A 145 19.00 -15.96 8.18
CA GLN A 145 19.62 -17.28 8.03
C GLN A 145 20.96 -17.27 7.27
N GLY A 146 21.39 -16.12 6.78
CA GLY A 146 22.66 -15.97 6.03
C GLY A 146 22.66 -16.55 4.61
N TYR A 147 21.48 -16.83 4.03
CA TYR A 147 21.37 -17.33 2.65
C TYR A 147 21.60 -16.26 1.61
N VAL A 148 21.37 -15.00 1.96
CA VAL A 148 21.64 -13.82 1.14
C VAL A 148 22.15 -12.68 2.03
N ASN A 149 22.87 -11.71 1.45
CA ASN A 149 23.47 -10.60 2.22
C ASN A 149 22.53 -9.41 2.40
N SER A 150 21.46 -9.34 1.62
CA SER A 150 20.50 -8.22 1.70
C SER A 150 19.14 -8.60 1.14
N ILE A 151 18.11 -7.87 1.58
CA ILE A 151 16.74 -7.95 1.04
C ILE A 151 16.75 -7.72 -0.48
N LYS A 152 17.56 -6.77 -0.96
CA LYS A 152 17.70 -6.47 -2.38
C LYS A 152 18.23 -7.68 -3.16
N GLU A 153 19.24 -8.36 -2.64
CA GLU A 153 19.80 -9.59 -3.23
C GLU A 153 18.74 -10.69 -3.29
N ALA A 154 17.98 -10.90 -2.21
CA ALA A 154 16.87 -11.85 -2.19
C ALA A 154 15.88 -11.61 -3.35
N PHE A 155 15.43 -10.35 -3.53
CA PHE A 155 14.48 -9.99 -4.60
C PHE A 155 15.08 -10.09 -6.01
N GLN A 156 16.39 -9.89 -6.18
CA GLN A 156 17.05 -10.04 -7.47
C GLN A 156 17.37 -11.52 -7.82
N GLY A 157 17.43 -12.39 -6.81
CA GLY A 157 17.75 -13.80 -6.91
C GLY A 157 16.57 -14.72 -6.56
N LEU A 158 16.61 -15.30 -5.35
CA LEU A 158 15.72 -16.36 -4.89
C LEU A 158 14.23 -16.02 -4.95
N LEU A 159 13.86 -14.77 -4.68
CA LEU A 159 12.47 -14.32 -4.67
C LEU A 159 12.01 -13.70 -6.00
N SER A 160 12.87 -13.69 -7.02
CA SER A 160 12.49 -13.21 -8.35
C SER A 160 11.73 -14.27 -9.14
N LYS A 161 10.90 -13.85 -10.12
CA LYS A 161 10.32 -14.80 -11.10
C LYS A 161 11.39 -15.61 -11.83
N LYS A 162 12.57 -15.02 -12.07
CA LYS A 162 13.71 -15.67 -12.75
C LYS A 162 14.42 -16.72 -11.88
N GLY A 163 14.33 -16.59 -10.55
CA GLY A 163 14.87 -17.57 -9.62
C GLY A 163 14.17 -18.93 -9.68
N GLY A 164 12.95 -18.97 -10.20
CA GLY A 164 12.18 -20.21 -10.42
C GLY A 164 11.48 -20.74 -9.16
N TYR A 165 11.69 -20.16 -8.00
CA TYR A 165 11.07 -20.60 -6.74
C TYR A 165 9.74 -19.90 -6.48
N TYR A 166 9.59 -18.66 -6.93
CA TYR A 166 8.41 -17.83 -6.69
C TYR A 166 7.38 -17.96 -7.81
N ILE A 167 6.20 -18.45 -7.44
CA ILE A 167 5.00 -18.46 -8.29
C ILE A 167 4.09 -17.35 -7.78
N PRO A 168 3.89 -16.25 -8.56
CA PRO A 168 3.02 -15.15 -8.13
C PRO A 168 1.60 -15.63 -7.84
N PRO A 169 0.96 -15.14 -6.77
CA PRO A 169 -0.44 -15.42 -6.51
C PRO A 169 -1.32 -14.76 -7.57
N GLN A 170 -2.51 -15.31 -7.77
CA GLN A 170 -3.54 -14.59 -8.50
C GLN A 170 -3.92 -13.34 -7.69
N ARG A 171 -3.94 -12.19 -8.35
CA ARG A 171 -4.39 -10.91 -7.80
C ARG A 171 -5.55 -10.36 -8.59
N LEU A 172 -6.28 -9.44 -7.98
CA LEU A 172 -7.28 -8.66 -8.70
C LEU A 172 -6.61 -7.81 -9.79
N GLU A 173 -7.20 -7.75 -10.98
CA GLU A 173 -6.74 -6.82 -12.02
C GLU A 173 -7.01 -5.38 -11.58
N ALA A 174 -6.07 -4.47 -11.86
CA ALA A 174 -6.14 -3.08 -11.39
C ALA A 174 -7.43 -2.36 -11.83
N LEU A 175 -7.89 -2.62 -13.06
CA LEU A 175 -9.12 -2.02 -13.56
C LEU A 175 -10.36 -2.57 -12.85
N ASP A 176 -10.36 -3.83 -12.45
CA ASP A 176 -11.47 -4.43 -11.70
C ASP A 176 -11.48 -3.96 -10.23
N ALA A 177 -10.30 -3.76 -9.63
CA ALA A 177 -10.19 -3.12 -8.31
C ALA A 177 -10.77 -1.69 -8.33
N ILE A 178 -10.44 -0.90 -9.36
CA ILE A 178 -10.98 0.45 -9.52
C ILE A 178 -12.51 0.42 -9.64
N ARG A 179 -13.07 -0.47 -10.47
CA ARG A 179 -14.53 -0.61 -10.62
C ARG A 179 -15.20 -1.04 -9.33
N LEU A 180 -14.63 -2.02 -8.62
CA LEU A 180 -15.11 -2.48 -7.33
C LEU A 180 -15.16 -1.35 -6.31
N LEU A 181 -14.06 -0.59 -6.15
CA LEU A 181 -14.00 0.54 -5.24
C LEU A 181 -15.04 1.61 -5.60
N ARG A 182 -15.27 1.88 -6.90
CA ARG A 182 -16.33 2.80 -7.34
C ARG A 182 -17.73 2.30 -7.02
N GLN A 183 -18.01 1.01 -7.17
CA GLN A 183 -19.28 0.40 -6.79
C GLN A 183 -19.55 0.49 -5.29
N LEU A 184 -18.50 0.47 -4.49
CA LEU A 184 -18.53 0.65 -3.03
C LEU A 184 -18.46 2.13 -2.60
N GLU A 185 -18.62 3.07 -3.55
CA GLU A 185 -18.59 4.52 -3.34
C GLU A 185 -17.28 5.05 -2.72
N ALA A 186 -16.21 4.25 -2.76
CA ALA A 186 -14.87 4.68 -2.36
C ALA A 186 -14.21 5.53 -3.46
N VAL A 187 -13.10 6.16 -3.12
CA VAL A 187 -12.27 6.97 -4.03
C VAL A 187 -11.05 6.16 -4.44
N PRO A 188 -11.01 5.58 -5.67
CA PRO A 188 -9.83 4.88 -6.15
C PRO A 188 -8.71 5.85 -6.49
N VAL A 189 -7.52 5.57 -5.94
CA VAL A 189 -6.29 6.37 -6.15
C VAL A 189 -5.18 5.44 -6.61
N LEU A 190 -4.45 5.79 -7.68
CA LEU A 190 -3.25 5.07 -8.07
C LEU A 190 -2.12 5.41 -7.11
N ALA A 191 -1.65 4.41 -6.36
CA ALA A 191 -0.56 4.56 -5.40
C ALA A 191 0.80 4.58 -6.12
N HIS A 192 1.73 5.39 -5.61
CA HIS A 192 3.16 5.46 -5.98
C HIS A 192 3.51 4.97 -7.40
N PRO A 193 2.94 5.56 -8.48
CA PRO A 193 3.00 5.05 -9.84
C PRO A 193 4.42 4.73 -10.35
N PHE A 194 5.44 5.50 -9.95
CA PHE A 194 6.81 5.32 -10.46
C PHE A 194 7.58 4.19 -9.78
N LEU A 195 7.07 3.57 -8.72
CA LEU A 195 7.70 2.38 -8.17
C LEU A 195 7.63 1.20 -9.15
N ASN A 196 6.52 1.08 -9.85
CA ASN A 196 6.23 -0.07 -10.71
C ASN A 196 6.13 0.30 -12.20
N LEU A 197 5.61 1.49 -12.53
CA LEU A 197 5.48 2.00 -13.90
C LEU A 197 6.66 2.94 -14.22
N LYS A 198 7.82 2.37 -14.47
CA LYS A 198 9.11 3.08 -14.61
C LYS A 198 9.18 4.06 -15.80
N THR A 199 8.25 3.99 -16.74
CA THR A 199 8.23 4.89 -17.89
C THR A 199 6.91 5.63 -18.00
N GLY A 200 6.98 6.91 -18.38
CA GLY A 200 5.79 7.72 -18.58
C GLY A 200 4.84 7.19 -19.67
N ASP A 201 5.33 6.37 -20.60
CA ASP A 201 4.49 5.76 -21.65
C ASP A 201 3.60 4.64 -21.09
N VAL A 202 4.16 3.77 -20.24
CA VAL A 202 3.38 2.70 -19.60
C VAL A 202 2.35 3.31 -18.65
N LEU A 203 2.73 4.34 -17.89
CA LEU A 203 1.80 5.07 -17.03
C LEU A 203 0.68 5.73 -17.86
N ARG A 204 0.98 6.38 -18.99
CA ARG A 204 -0.04 6.96 -19.88
C ARG A 204 -1.00 5.92 -20.42
N LYS A 205 -0.50 4.74 -20.82
CA LYS A 205 -1.34 3.64 -21.28
C LYS A 205 -2.30 3.19 -20.18
N PHE A 206 -1.79 2.94 -18.98
CA PHE A 206 -2.62 2.57 -17.83
C PHE A 206 -3.69 3.62 -17.53
N LEU A 207 -3.33 4.91 -17.45
CA LEU A 207 -4.27 5.98 -17.16
C LEU A 207 -5.38 6.12 -18.20
N ALA A 208 -5.08 5.88 -19.48
CA ALA A 208 -6.08 5.90 -20.55
C ALA A 208 -7.17 4.84 -20.37
N GLU A 209 -6.86 3.71 -19.72
CA GLU A 209 -7.79 2.63 -19.40
C GLU A 209 -8.42 2.80 -18.01
N ALA A 210 -7.64 3.26 -17.04
CA ALA A 210 -8.04 3.37 -15.63
C ALA A 210 -9.04 4.51 -15.38
N VAL A 211 -8.91 5.65 -16.08
CA VAL A 211 -9.83 6.77 -15.92
C VAL A 211 -11.26 6.40 -16.38
N PRO A 212 -11.47 5.79 -17.55
CA PRO A 212 -12.79 5.27 -17.91
C PRO A 212 -13.31 4.18 -16.96
N ALA A 213 -12.42 3.41 -16.32
CA ALA A 213 -12.81 2.41 -15.31
C ALA A 213 -13.26 3.05 -13.97
N GLY A 214 -12.98 4.35 -13.78
CA GLY A 214 -13.42 5.11 -12.60
C GLY A 214 -12.30 5.57 -11.67
N LEU A 215 -11.02 5.52 -12.09
CA LEU A 215 -9.92 6.10 -11.31
C LEU A 215 -10.17 7.59 -11.08
N VAL A 216 -10.07 8.04 -9.82
CA VAL A 216 -10.40 9.42 -9.41
C VAL A 216 -9.14 10.26 -9.20
N ALA A 217 -8.10 9.64 -8.67
CA ALA A 217 -6.88 10.35 -8.29
C ALA A 217 -5.62 9.50 -8.49
N MET A 218 -4.47 10.13 -8.38
CA MET A 218 -3.17 9.45 -8.30
C MET A 218 -2.25 10.19 -7.33
N GLU A 219 -1.34 9.45 -6.72
CA GLU A 219 -0.30 10.08 -5.90
C GLU A 219 0.66 10.85 -6.78
N THR A 220 0.74 12.15 -6.51
CA THR A 220 1.67 13.09 -7.13
C THR A 220 2.78 13.49 -6.17
N LEU A 221 2.59 13.25 -4.88
CA LEU A 221 3.54 13.48 -3.81
C LEU A 221 3.82 12.16 -3.08
N TYR A 222 5.08 11.71 -3.15
CA TYR A 222 5.53 10.47 -2.52
C TYR A 222 7.00 10.58 -2.10
N PRO A 223 7.45 9.95 -0.99
CA PRO A 223 8.78 10.18 -0.39
C PRO A 223 9.99 9.91 -1.30
N SER A 224 9.87 9.01 -2.27
CA SER A 224 10.97 8.65 -3.17
C SER A 224 10.90 9.29 -4.54
N PHE A 225 9.86 10.09 -4.83
CA PHE A 225 9.77 10.75 -6.13
C PHE A 225 10.82 11.85 -6.26
N THR A 226 11.46 11.87 -7.43
CA THR A 226 12.29 13.00 -7.82
C THR A 226 11.42 14.22 -8.15
N PRO A 227 12.01 15.43 -8.19
CA PRO A 227 11.28 16.61 -8.67
C PRO A 227 10.67 16.42 -10.07
N GLU A 228 11.37 15.71 -10.95
CA GLU A 228 10.94 15.42 -12.32
C GLU A 228 9.75 14.45 -12.33
N GLU A 229 9.77 13.40 -11.49
CA GLU A 229 8.67 12.46 -11.31
C GLU A 229 7.45 13.15 -10.74
N THR A 230 7.61 13.96 -9.70
CA THR A 230 6.54 14.79 -9.11
C THR A 230 5.92 15.70 -10.18
N ALA A 231 6.74 16.40 -10.96
CA ALA A 231 6.27 17.28 -12.03
C ALA A 231 5.56 16.49 -13.15
N LEU A 232 6.04 15.30 -13.47
CA LEU A 232 5.40 14.40 -14.45
C LEU A 232 4.05 13.89 -13.92
N ALA A 233 3.99 13.43 -12.67
CA ALA A 233 2.76 12.98 -12.02
C ALA A 233 1.68 14.07 -12.08
N ARG A 234 2.00 15.30 -11.67
CA ARG A 234 1.08 16.44 -11.71
C ARG A 234 0.59 16.77 -13.12
N ARG A 235 1.50 16.77 -14.11
CA ARG A 235 1.11 16.98 -15.51
C ARG A 235 0.16 15.89 -16.02
N LEU A 236 0.41 14.64 -15.64
CA LEU A 236 -0.45 13.53 -16.03
C LEU A 236 -1.80 13.58 -15.30
N ALA A 237 -1.82 13.86 -14.00
CA ALA A 237 -3.06 14.05 -13.26
C ALA A 237 -3.93 15.13 -13.92
N ALA A 238 -3.36 16.31 -14.18
CA ALA A 238 -4.08 17.40 -14.87
C ALA A 238 -4.57 16.99 -16.28
N ARG A 239 -3.73 16.31 -17.07
CA ARG A 239 -4.07 15.88 -18.43
C ARG A 239 -5.25 14.91 -18.48
N TYR A 240 -5.34 13.99 -17.49
CA TYR A 240 -6.39 12.98 -17.42
C TYR A 240 -7.57 13.37 -16.53
N GLY A 241 -7.58 14.62 -16.00
CA GLY A 241 -8.65 15.10 -15.12
C GLY A 241 -8.68 14.41 -13.75
N LEU A 242 -7.56 13.84 -13.33
CA LEU A 242 -7.41 13.20 -12.02
C LEU A 242 -7.14 14.24 -10.94
N LYS A 243 -7.65 13.98 -9.74
CA LYS A 243 -7.27 14.70 -8.52
C LYS A 243 -5.87 14.27 -8.08
N GLU A 244 -5.20 15.14 -7.33
CA GLU A 244 -3.92 14.82 -6.71
C GLU A 244 -4.13 14.15 -5.35
N SER A 245 -3.28 13.18 -5.03
CA SER A 245 -3.13 12.56 -3.72
C SER A 245 -1.65 12.49 -3.34
N GLY A 246 -1.38 12.03 -2.14
CA GLY A 246 -0.03 11.77 -1.66
C GLY A 246 -0.04 11.26 -0.24
N GLY A 247 1.04 10.62 0.15
CA GLY A 247 1.21 10.08 1.49
C GLY A 247 2.64 9.63 1.74
N SER A 248 2.94 9.36 2.99
CA SER A 248 4.28 8.94 3.39
C SER A 248 4.57 7.48 3.09
N ASP A 249 3.53 6.66 2.95
CA ASP A 249 3.66 5.21 2.90
C ASP A 249 4.42 4.70 4.14
N PHE A 250 4.03 5.24 5.30
CA PHE A 250 4.62 4.97 6.60
C PHE A 250 4.35 3.53 7.03
N HIS A 251 5.41 2.83 7.53
CA HIS A 251 5.34 1.45 8.01
C HIS A 251 6.01 1.28 9.39
N GLY A 252 6.25 2.39 10.11
CA GLY A 252 6.99 2.32 11.37
C GLY A 252 8.44 1.86 11.18
N THR A 253 8.88 0.93 12.00
CA THR A 253 10.29 0.47 12.02
C THR A 253 10.68 -0.39 10.82
N VAL A 254 9.74 -0.88 10.02
CA VAL A 254 10.01 -1.60 8.75
C VAL A 254 10.64 -0.67 7.71
N LYS A 255 10.20 0.59 7.67
CA LYS A 255 10.80 1.65 6.84
C LYS A 255 11.34 2.79 7.73
N PRO A 256 12.44 2.58 8.50
CA PRO A 256 12.87 3.49 9.57
C PRO A 256 13.30 4.89 9.07
N HIS A 257 13.50 5.05 7.77
CA HIS A 257 13.84 6.32 7.12
C HIS A 257 12.60 7.07 6.58
N ILE A 258 11.41 6.54 6.81
CA ILE A 258 10.13 7.16 6.42
C ILE A 258 9.39 7.57 7.70
N SER A 259 9.12 8.84 7.84
CA SER A 259 8.35 9.40 8.95
C SER A 259 6.93 9.74 8.51
N LEU A 260 5.97 9.50 9.39
CA LEU A 260 4.58 9.89 9.20
C LEU A 260 4.47 11.38 8.84
N GLY A 261 3.69 11.71 7.84
CA GLY A 261 3.42 13.07 7.38
C GLY A 261 4.54 13.76 6.61
N THR A 262 5.81 13.34 6.82
CA THR A 262 6.98 14.02 6.23
C THR A 262 7.83 13.13 5.34
N GLY A 263 7.52 11.84 5.24
CA GLY A 263 8.26 10.90 4.42
C GLY A 263 9.75 10.87 4.77
N LYS A 264 10.62 11.23 3.84
CA LYS A 264 12.08 11.38 4.08
C LYS A 264 12.45 12.76 4.67
N GLY A 265 11.49 13.47 5.28
CA GLY A 265 11.70 14.77 5.91
C GLY A 265 11.28 15.97 5.05
N THR A 266 10.92 15.79 3.79
CA THR A 266 10.55 16.87 2.86
C THR A 266 9.16 16.73 2.25
N LEU A 267 8.47 15.63 2.50
CA LEU A 267 7.11 15.45 2.04
C LEU A 267 6.16 16.43 2.75
N ALA A 268 5.30 17.08 1.99
CA ALA A 268 4.30 18.01 2.50
C ALA A 268 3.02 17.87 1.64
N VAL A 269 2.14 16.95 2.03
CA VAL A 269 0.87 16.72 1.32
C VAL A 269 -0.14 17.76 1.80
N PRO A 270 -0.64 18.66 0.92
CA PRO A 270 -1.57 19.71 1.33
C PRO A 270 -2.88 19.13 1.87
N ALA A 271 -3.37 19.67 2.97
CA ALA A 271 -4.65 19.27 3.59
C ALA A 271 -5.84 19.33 2.62
N GLU A 272 -5.78 20.26 1.65
CA GLU A 272 -6.81 20.42 0.62
C GLU A 272 -6.97 19.18 -0.28
N PHE A 273 -5.96 18.30 -0.37
CA PHE A 273 -6.07 17.06 -1.15
C PHE A 273 -7.16 16.16 -0.56
N ALA A 274 -7.18 15.97 0.75
CA ALA A 274 -8.24 15.19 1.42
C ALA A 274 -9.63 15.78 1.13
N GLY A 275 -9.79 17.10 1.28
CA GLY A 275 -11.06 17.77 0.99
C GLY A 275 -11.51 17.66 -0.46
N LYS A 276 -10.59 17.76 -1.42
CA LYS A 276 -10.90 17.60 -2.85
C LYS A 276 -11.26 16.16 -3.22
N LEU A 277 -10.68 15.17 -2.54
CA LEU A 277 -10.97 13.75 -2.78
C LEU A 277 -12.35 13.35 -2.28
N LYS A 278 -12.81 13.94 -1.17
CA LYS A 278 -14.11 13.65 -0.54
C LYS A 278 -15.32 14.10 -1.39
N MET A 279 -15.15 15.06 -2.29
CA MET A 279 -16.15 15.58 -3.23
C MET A 279 -16.09 14.80 -4.55
#